data_e837dd998daed18731c565ac062eff6f
#
_entry.id   e837dd998daed18731c565ac062eff6f
#
_cell.length_a   1.000
_cell.length_b   1.000
_cell.length_c   1.000
_cell.angle_alpha   90.00
_cell.angle_beta   90.00
_cell.angle_gamma   90.00
#
_symmetry.space_group_name_H-M   'P 1'
#
loop_
_entity.id
_entity.type
_entity.pdbx_description
1 polymer ?
#
loop_
_entity_poly.entity_id
_entity_poly.type
_entity_poly.pdbx_seq_one_letter_code
_entity_poly.pdbx_strand_id
1 'polypeptide(L)'
;LIEGRTIEEYLTEEGYNVRTKEEYSTEYPTAGTIIRIETDNGTVIKSGTEVAKNATIVIVYSKGEAPVDVPNVVGMKLDEARNALLAAGFSNINVEPKQTDSVEENTVLEQNPTSGTKIAPAEAIVLQYATPEPTAAIADVSGFTEAEAKDALKLFDVYVQGIYDSQIAEGKVIKTVPEAGQQNVKGEKVVVYISKGPQPVKVSFDYDGADNNNGSGSETKYLGKEYGELPTPTKDGYVFSGWYLSKSWTAYVSKSTLVEKSEDHTLYARWTAGKYTVTFDSTIDRI
;
A
#
# COMPACT_ATOMS: atom_id res chain seq x y z
N LEU A 1 -30.77 51.40 -13.03
CA LEU A 1 -31.29 52.45 -12.14
C LEU A 1 -31.49 53.73 -12.96
N ILE A 2 -32.65 54.40 -12.84
CA ILE A 2 -32.93 55.68 -13.40
C ILE A 2 -32.88 56.70 -12.25
N GLU A 3 -31.96 57.66 -12.31
CA GLU A 3 -31.74 58.61 -11.25
C GLU A 3 -31.62 58.08 -9.84
N GLY A 4 -31.00 56.84 -9.71
CA GLY A 4 -30.81 56.13 -8.44
C GLY A 4 -32.00 55.29 -7.98
N ARG A 5 -33.05 55.17 -8.78
CA ARG A 5 -34.26 54.38 -8.50
C ARG A 5 -34.35 53.16 -9.37
N THR A 6 -35.11 52.15 -8.95
CA THR A 6 -35.45 50.98 -9.80
C THR A 6 -36.41 51.38 -10.91
N ILE A 7 -36.51 50.61 -11.96
CA ILE A 7 -37.47 50.84 -13.04
C ILE A 7 -38.91 50.72 -12.54
N GLU A 8 -39.19 49.86 -11.58
CA GLU A 8 -40.50 49.72 -10.94
C GLU A 8 -40.91 50.95 -10.18
N GLU A 9 -40.00 51.53 -9.38
CA GLU A 9 -40.24 52.78 -8.63
C GLU A 9 -40.51 53.90 -9.56
N TYR A 10 -39.69 54.09 -10.60
CA TYR A 10 -39.85 55.10 -11.60
C TYR A 10 -41.24 55.06 -12.30
N LEU A 11 -41.62 53.88 -12.81
CA LEU A 11 -42.89 53.68 -13.50
C LEU A 11 -44.10 53.87 -12.58
N THR A 12 -43.97 53.46 -11.30
CA THR A 12 -45.03 53.65 -10.30
C THR A 12 -45.25 55.13 -10.00
N GLU A 13 -44.19 55.94 -9.87
CA GLU A 13 -44.28 57.40 -9.67
C GLU A 13 -44.85 58.12 -10.86
N GLU A 14 -44.60 57.60 -12.09
CA GLU A 14 -45.19 58.09 -13.31
C GLU A 14 -46.72 57.77 -13.45
N GLY A 15 -47.27 57.00 -12.50
CA GLY A 15 -48.68 56.67 -12.40
C GLY A 15 -49.11 55.38 -13.13
N TYR A 16 -48.18 54.52 -13.44
CA TYR A 16 -48.49 53.21 -14.00
C TYR A 16 -48.70 52.13 -12.90
N ASN A 17 -49.54 51.12 -13.18
CA ASN A 17 -49.63 49.92 -12.36
C ASN A 17 -48.55 48.97 -12.79
N VAL A 18 -47.54 48.67 -11.90
CA VAL A 18 -46.42 47.85 -12.23
C VAL A 18 -46.65 46.45 -11.69
N ARG A 19 -46.44 45.44 -12.53
CA ARG A 19 -46.35 44.03 -12.19
C ARG A 19 -45.00 43.48 -12.67
N THR A 20 -44.48 42.47 -11.99
CA THR A 20 -43.31 41.73 -12.40
C THR A 20 -43.70 40.31 -12.80
N LYS A 21 -42.97 39.76 -13.75
CA LYS A 21 -43.06 38.35 -14.21
C LYS A 21 -41.66 37.84 -14.43
N GLU A 22 -41.46 36.59 -14.22
CA GLU A 22 -40.17 35.94 -14.46
C GLU A 22 -40.31 34.84 -15.52
N GLU A 23 -39.33 34.77 -16.44
CA GLU A 23 -39.26 33.75 -17.51
C GLU A 23 -37.82 33.26 -17.64
N TYR A 24 -37.65 32.00 -18.01
CA TYR A 24 -36.33 31.51 -18.41
C TYR A 24 -35.92 32.10 -19.76
N SER A 25 -34.65 32.44 -19.91
CA SER A 25 -34.13 33.04 -21.14
C SER A 25 -32.68 32.61 -21.40
N THR A 26 -32.41 32.07 -22.59
CA THR A 26 -31.04 31.80 -23.08
C THR A 26 -30.38 33.07 -23.63
N GLU A 27 -31.16 34.05 -24.09
CA GLU A 27 -30.65 35.32 -24.59
C GLU A 27 -30.16 36.23 -23.43
N TYR A 28 -30.84 36.13 -22.27
CA TYR A 28 -30.51 36.84 -21.04
C TYR A 28 -30.23 35.85 -19.93
N PRO A 29 -29.04 35.23 -19.91
CA PRO A 29 -28.75 34.09 -19.03
C PRO A 29 -28.56 34.49 -17.55
N THR A 30 -28.41 35.80 -17.27
CA THR A 30 -28.27 36.31 -15.90
C THR A 30 -29.64 36.55 -15.28
N ALA A 31 -29.95 35.90 -14.16
CA ALA A 31 -31.17 36.10 -13.41
C ALA A 31 -31.30 37.56 -12.94
N GLY A 32 -32.52 38.10 -12.97
CA GLY A 32 -32.82 39.48 -12.60
C GLY A 32 -32.58 40.48 -13.74
N THR A 33 -32.10 40.06 -14.90
CA THR A 33 -31.99 40.93 -16.09
C THR A 33 -33.38 41.16 -16.68
N ILE A 34 -33.69 42.39 -17.05
CA ILE A 34 -34.96 42.70 -17.73
C ILE A 34 -34.90 42.17 -19.16
N ILE A 35 -35.77 41.24 -19.47
CA ILE A 35 -35.93 40.66 -20.81
C ILE A 35 -36.68 41.62 -21.71
N ARG A 36 -37.84 42.14 -21.21
CA ARG A 36 -38.73 43.06 -21.91
C ARG A 36 -39.67 43.73 -20.94
N ILE A 37 -40.26 44.82 -21.42
CA ILE A 37 -41.38 45.46 -20.75
C ILE A 37 -42.59 45.34 -21.68
N GLU A 38 -43.73 44.92 -21.15
CA GLU A 38 -44.94 44.68 -21.93
C GLU A 38 -46.18 45.24 -21.23
N THR A 39 -47.25 45.45 -21.97
CA THR A 39 -48.57 45.75 -21.41
C THR A 39 -49.22 44.49 -20.84
N ASP A 40 -50.27 44.60 -20.05
CA ASP A 40 -51.00 43.48 -19.47
C ASP A 40 -51.51 42.45 -20.50
N ASN A 41 -51.74 42.88 -21.74
CA ASN A 41 -52.14 42.03 -22.87
C ASN A 41 -50.93 41.40 -23.63
N GLY A 42 -49.69 41.62 -23.15
CA GLY A 42 -48.48 41.04 -23.75
C GLY A 42 -47.87 41.84 -24.90
N THR A 43 -48.34 43.06 -25.18
CA THR A 43 -47.73 43.90 -26.21
C THR A 43 -46.42 44.50 -25.70
N VAL A 44 -45.29 44.20 -26.36
CA VAL A 44 -43.97 44.71 -25.97
C VAL A 44 -43.88 46.24 -26.16
N ILE A 45 -43.49 46.92 -25.12
CA ILE A 45 -43.28 48.35 -25.10
C ILE A 45 -41.86 48.67 -25.57
N LYS A 46 -41.74 49.39 -26.66
CA LYS A 46 -40.46 49.89 -27.21
C LYS A 46 -40.37 51.41 -27.05
N SER A 47 -39.20 51.98 -27.27
CA SER A 47 -39.01 53.40 -27.28
C SER A 47 -39.98 54.04 -28.26
N GLY A 48 -40.77 55.04 -27.79
CA GLY A 48 -41.81 55.72 -28.56
C GLY A 48 -43.19 55.06 -28.56
N THR A 49 -43.39 53.95 -27.85
CA THR A 49 -44.72 53.31 -27.68
C THR A 49 -45.56 54.19 -26.74
N GLU A 50 -46.73 54.64 -27.23
CA GLU A 50 -47.72 55.31 -26.43
C GLU A 50 -48.50 54.39 -25.54
N VAL A 51 -48.47 54.62 -24.23
CA VAL A 51 -49.17 53.80 -23.24
C VAL A 51 -50.10 54.69 -22.43
N ALA A 52 -51.34 54.22 -22.25
CA ALA A 52 -52.34 55.02 -21.49
C ALA A 52 -51.90 55.22 -20.02
N LYS A 53 -52.15 56.37 -19.46
CA LYS A 53 -51.98 56.59 -18.00
C LYS A 53 -52.83 55.57 -17.25
N ASN A 54 -52.33 55.09 -16.13
CA ASN A 54 -52.89 53.98 -15.30
C ASN A 54 -52.94 52.64 -15.99
N ALA A 55 -52.27 52.42 -17.14
CA ALA A 55 -52.11 51.12 -17.71
C ALA A 55 -51.29 50.22 -16.80
N THR A 56 -51.55 48.90 -16.87
CA THR A 56 -50.70 47.92 -16.22
C THR A 56 -49.49 47.60 -17.10
N ILE A 57 -48.30 47.87 -16.57
CA ILE A 57 -47.03 47.55 -17.21
C ILE A 57 -46.44 46.30 -16.53
N VAL A 58 -46.09 45.32 -17.32
CA VAL A 58 -45.46 44.09 -16.85
C VAL A 58 -43.97 44.14 -17.19
N ILE A 59 -43.12 44.09 -16.20
CA ILE A 59 -41.68 43.97 -16.38
C ILE A 59 -41.32 42.46 -16.29
N VAL A 60 -40.75 41.95 -17.36
CA VAL A 60 -40.36 40.52 -17.44
C VAL A 60 -38.88 40.40 -17.15
N TYR A 61 -38.58 39.71 -16.06
CA TYR A 61 -37.22 39.43 -15.64
C TYR A 61 -36.79 38.06 -16.06
N SER A 62 -35.52 37.90 -16.35
CA SER A 62 -34.92 36.57 -16.58
C SER A 62 -34.78 35.80 -15.27
N LYS A 63 -35.11 34.53 -15.29
CA LYS A 63 -34.73 33.53 -14.27
C LYS A 63 -33.37 32.90 -14.53
N GLY A 64 -32.67 33.34 -15.59
CA GLY A 64 -31.52 32.65 -16.14
C GLY A 64 -31.92 31.60 -17.17
N GLU A 65 -31.05 30.67 -17.45
CA GLU A 65 -31.32 29.53 -18.36
C GLU A 65 -32.20 28.49 -17.69
N ALA A 66 -33.03 27.82 -18.48
CA ALA A 66 -33.89 26.74 -17.96
C ALA A 66 -33.05 25.56 -17.45
N PRO A 67 -33.36 25.04 -16.25
CA PRO A 67 -32.67 23.90 -15.73
C PRO A 67 -32.78 22.65 -16.63
N VAL A 68 -31.67 21.93 -16.83
CA VAL A 68 -31.56 20.73 -17.62
C VAL A 68 -31.22 19.55 -16.70
N ASP A 69 -31.71 18.36 -17.02
CA ASP A 69 -31.38 17.15 -16.25
C ASP A 69 -29.93 16.76 -16.48
N VAL A 70 -29.19 16.56 -15.40
CA VAL A 70 -27.80 16.06 -15.44
C VAL A 70 -27.79 14.60 -15.87
N PRO A 71 -27.14 14.25 -17.02
CA PRO A 71 -27.04 12.85 -17.44
C PRO A 71 -26.14 12.04 -16.50
N ASN A 72 -26.32 10.71 -16.51
CA ASN A 72 -25.41 9.80 -15.79
C ASN A 72 -24.15 9.58 -16.63
N VAL A 73 -23.00 9.95 -16.07
CA VAL A 73 -21.69 9.76 -16.70
C VAL A 73 -20.73 8.93 -15.83
N VAL A 74 -21.21 8.42 -14.70
CA VAL A 74 -20.41 7.54 -13.82
C VAL A 74 -20.15 6.22 -14.56
N GLY A 75 -18.90 5.76 -14.53
CA GLY A 75 -18.44 4.57 -15.25
C GLY A 75 -17.99 4.82 -16.70
N MET A 76 -18.20 6.02 -17.24
CA MET A 76 -17.70 6.38 -18.57
C MET A 76 -16.23 6.78 -18.52
N LYS A 77 -15.53 6.74 -19.65
CA LYS A 77 -14.23 7.40 -19.76
C LYS A 77 -14.41 8.92 -19.67
N LEU A 78 -13.46 9.61 -19.07
CA LEU A 78 -13.54 11.04 -18.78
C LEU A 78 -13.88 11.90 -20.00
N ASP A 79 -13.29 11.61 -21.17
CA ASP A 79 -13.55 12.33 -22.40
C ASP A 79 -14.98 12.08 -22.94
N GLU A 80 -15.47 10.85 -22.82
CA GLU A 80 -16.85 10.50 -23.19
C GLU A 80 -17.85 11.18 -22.25
N ALA A 81 -17.56 11.19 -20.94
CA ALA A 81 -18.36 11.87 -19.93
C ALA A 81 -18.45 13.37 -20.19
N ARG A 82 -17.33 14.02 -20.50
CA ARG A 82 -17.29 15.44 -20.86
C ARG A 82 -18.13 15.73 -22.11
N ASN A 83 -17.98 14.92 -23.14
CA ASN A 83 -18.74 15.09 -24.39
C ASN A 83 -20.24 14.90 -24.16
N ALA A 84 -20.64 13.94 -23.32
CA ALA A 84 -22.04 13.72 -22.98
C ALA A 84 -22.63 14.93 -22.22
N LEU A 85 -21.90 15.51 -21.28
CA LEU A 85 -22.32 16.68 -20.53
C LEU A 85 -22.38 17.92 -21.43
N LEU A 86 -21.40 18.13 -22.32
CA LEU A 86 -21.41 19.22 -23.31
C LEU A 86 -22.60 19.09 -24.27
N ALA A 87 -22.89 17.88 -24.74
CA ALA A 87 -24.05 17.61 -25.61
C ALA A 87 -25.39 17.85 -24.90
N ALA A 88 -25.44 17.70 -23.59
CA ALA A 88 -26.59 18.04 -22.75
C ALA A 88 -26.71 19.55 -22.45
N GLY A 89 -25.77 20.36 -22.91
CA GLY A 89 -25.76 21.82 -22.77
C GLY A 89 -24.96 22.37 -21.61
N PHE A 90 -24.33 21.54 -20.79
CA PHE A 90 -23.50 22.00 -19.66
C PHE A 90 -22.14 22.50 -20.14
N SER A 91 -21.71 23.65 -19.65
CA SER A 91 -20.44 24.28 -20.05
C SER A 91 -19.38 24.33 -18.95
N ASN A 92 -19.78 24.20 -17.69
CA ASN A 92 -18.89 24.32 -16.54
C ASN A 92 -18.61 22.94 -15.92
N ILE A 93 -17.62 22.22 -16.51
CA ILE A 93 -17.27 20.86 -16.13
C ILE A 93 -15.88 20.86 -15.50
N ASN A 94 -15.83 20.66 -14.19
CA ASN A 94 -14.60 20.53 -13.41
C ASN A 94 -14.24 19.05 -13.24
N VAL A 95 -12.96 18.75 -13.11
CA VAL A 95 -12.48 17.38 -12.93
C VAL A 95 -11.50 17.30 -11.78
N GLU A 96 -11.62 16.26 -10.97
CA GLU A 96 -10.76 16.00 -9.82
C GLU A 96 -10.20 14.58 -9.92
N PRO A 97 -8.86 14.41 -9.90
CA PRO A 97 -8.26 13.09 -9.92
C PRO A 97 -8.43 12.40 -8.56
N LYS A 98 -8.69 11.10 -8.60
CA LYS A 98 -8.71 10.23 -7.42
C LYS A 98 -7.84 9.01 -7.69
N GLN A 99 -6.78 8.84 -6.91
CA GLN A 99 -5.88 7.71 -7.06
C GLN A 99 -6.59 6.40 -6.69
N THR A 100 -6.58 5.46 -7.59
CA THR A 100 -7.14 4.11 -7.41
C THR A 100 -6.76 3.20 -8.58
N ASP A 101 -6.49 1.95 -8.27
CA ASP A 101 -6.29 0.87 -9.24
C ASP A 101 -7.52 -0.06 -9.32
N SER A 102 -8.63 0.31 -8.63
CA SER A 102 -9.87 -0.50 -8.60
C SER A 102 -10.61 -0.52 -9.93
N VAL A 103 -10.39 0.47 -10.79
CA VAL A 103 -10.99 0.62 -12.12
C VAL A 103 -9.93 1.12 -13.09
N GLU A 104 -10.21 1.02 -14.39
CA GLU A 104 -9.32 1.56 -15.40
C GLU A 104 -9.08 3.07 -15.25
N GLU A 105 -7.87 3.50 -15.53
CA GLU A 105 -7.50 4.91 -15.58
C GLU A 105 -8.47 5.74 -16.43
N ASN A 106 -8.70 7.00 -16.03
CA ASN A 106 -9.63 7.94 -16.67
C ASN A 106 -11.11 7.49 -16.68
N THR A 107 -11.50 6.59 -15.77
CA THR A 107 -12.91 6.25 -15.57
C THR A 107 -13.53 7.19 -14.54
N VAL A 108 -14.70 7.76 -14.83
CA VAL A 108 -15.44 8.61 -13.88
C VAL A 108 -15.98 7.75 -12.74
N LEU A 109 -15.57 8.10 -11.53
CA LEU A 109 -15.95 7.40 -10.29
C LEU A 109 -17.22 7.98 -9.67
N GLU A 110 -17.30 9.30 -9.66
CA GLU A 110 -18.37 10.05 -9.04
C GLU A 110 -18.68 11.32 -9.86
N GLN A 111 -19.92 11.77 -9.81
CA GLN A 111 -20.34 13.05 -10.36
C GLN A 111 -21.15 13.84 -9.33
N ASN A 112 -20.96 15.14 -9.31
CA ASN A 112 -21.74 16.04 -8.48
C ASN A 112 -22.12 17.30 -9.31
N PRO A 113 -23.41 17.65 -9.48
CA PRO A 113 -24.60 16.95 -8.98
C PRO A 113 -24.82 15.52 -9.54
N THR A 114 -25.59 14.75 -8.80
CA THR A 114 -25.96 13.39 -9.25
C THR A 114 -26.86 13.41 -10.49
N SER A 115 -26.87 12.34 -11.25
CA SER A 115 -27.73 12.21 -12.43
C SER A 115 -29.20 12.40 -12.11
N GLY A 116 -29.93 13.04 -13.01
CA GLY A 116 -31.34 13.39 -12.84
C GLY A 116 -31.59 14.65 -12.01
N THR A 117 -30.56 15.28 -11.43
CA THR A 117 -30.69 16.60 -10.82
C THR A 117 -30.91 17.64 -11.90
N LYS A 118 -31.82 18.60 -11.66
CA LYS A 118 -32.05 19.73 -12.57
C LYS A 118 -31.23 20.95 -12.15
N ILE A 119 -30.30 21.36 -12.98
CA ILE A 119 -29.46 22.54 -12.75
C ILE A 119 -29.40 23.43 -14.01
N ALA A 120 -29.06 24.68 -13.83
CA ALA A 120 -28.82 25.54 -14.96
C ALA A 120 -27.55 25.12 -15.73
N PRO A 121 -27.52 25.28 -17.08
CA PRO A 121 -26.38 24.87 -17.92
C PRO A 121 -25.03 25.45 -17.52
N ALA A 122 -25.01 26.63 -16.92
CA ALA A 122 -23.79 27.31 -16.44
C ALA A 122 -23.34 26.86 -15.04
N GLU A 123 -24.15 26.09 -14.31
CA GLU A 123 -23.78 25.60 -13.00
C GLU A 123 -22.68 24.52 -13.11
N ALA A 124 -21.84 24.47 -12.07
CA ALA A 124 -20.69 23.59 -12.07
C ALA A 124 -21.07 22.12 -11.88
N ILE A 125 -20.51 21.27 -12.71
CA ILE A 125 -20.51 19.81 -12.52
C ILE A 125 -19.07 19.39 -12.20
N VAL A 126 -18.90 18.64 -11.11
CA VAL A 126 -17.61 18.09 -10.71
C VAL A 126 -17.60 16.59 -11.00
N LEU A 127 -16.58 16.12 -11.71
CA LEU A 127 -16.34 14.70 -11.98
C LEU A 127 -15.08 14.25 -11.25
N GLN A 128 -15.19 13.26 -10.39
CA GLN A 128 -14.03 12.55 -9.87
C GLN A 128 -13.69 11.41 -10.83
N TYR A 129 -12.42 11.30 -11.23
CA TYR A 129 -11.98 10.26 -12.17
C TYR A 129 -10.75 9.51 -11.65
N ALA A 130 -10.65 8.24 -12.05
CA ALA A 130 -9.56 7.35 -11.64
C ALA A 130 -8.24 7.76 -12.27
N THR A 131 -7.20 7.86 -11.43
CA THR A 131 -5.81 7.95 -11.86
C THR A 131 -5.02 6.82 -11.20
N PRO A 132 -3.99 6.26 -11.87
CA PRO A 132 -3.18 5.20 -11.27
C PRO A 132 -2.46 5.71 -10.03
N GLU A 133 -2.27 4.81 -9.07
CA GLU A 133 -1.45 5.09 -7.91
C GLU A 133 0.02 5.22 -8.31
N PRO A 134 0.79 6.13 -7.68
CA PRO A 134 2.18 6.35 -8.03
C PRO A 134 3.01 5.13 -7.62
N THR A 135 3.63 4.48 -8.59
CA THR A 135 4.54 3.35 -8.37
C THR A 135 6.02 3.76 -8.38
N ALA A 136 6.87 2.90 -7.85
CA ALA A 136 8.31 2.97 -7.98
C ALA A 136 8.90 1.56 -8.04
N ALA A 137 10.05 1.41 -8.70
CA ALA A 137 10.78 0.15 -8.70
C ALA A 137 11.43 -0.09 -7.33
N ILE A 138 11.35 -1.33 -6.84
CA ILE A 138 12.07 -1.76 -5.64
C ILE A 138 13.56 -1.77 -5.94
N ALA A 139 14.33 -0.99 -5.19
CA ALA A 139 15.78 -0.98 -5.34
C ALA A 139 16.39 -2.32 -4.92
N ASP A 140 17.47 -2.74 -5.59
CA ASP A 140 18.27 -3.86 -5.11
C ASP A 140 19.07 -3.44 -3.89
N VAL A 141 18.73 -4.02 -2.76
CA VAL A 141 19.37 -3.78 -1.45
C VAL A 141 20.10 -5.01 -0.93
N SER A 142 20.35 -6.02 -1.77
CA SER A 142 21.07 -7.24 -1.41
C SER A 142 22.44 -6.92 -0.80
N GLY A 143 22.75 -7.50 0.34
CA GLY A 143 24.00 -7.26 1.06
C GLY A 143 24.06 -5.93 1.84
N PHE A 144 23.06 -5.07 1.78
CA PHE A 144 22.98 -3.85 2.58
C PHE A 144 22.75 -4.19 4.06
N THR A 145 23.06 -3.26 4.93
CA THR A 145 22.59 -3.27 6.32
C THR A 145 21.10 -2.87 6.37
N GLU A 146 20.46 -3.11 7.51
CA GLU A 146 19.07 -2.68 7.73
C GLU A 146 18.88 -1.17 7.49
N ALA A 147 19.80 -0.35 8.00
CA ALA A 147 19.73 1.10 7.88
C ALA A 147 19.85 1.57 6.43
N GLU A 148 20.82 1.02 5.70
CA GLU A 148 21.02 1.31 4.27
C GLU A 148 19.80 0.89 3.43
N ALA A 149 19.23 -0.29 3.72
CA ALA A 149 18.06 -0.77 3.01
C ALA A 149 16.81 0.09 3.27
N LYS A 150 16.59 0.51 4.52
CA LYS A 150 15.48 1.42 4.87
C LYS A 150 15.61 2.77 4.18
N ASP A 151 16.81 3.34 4.07
CA ASP A 151 17.01 4.60 3.34
C ASP A 151 16.78 4.43 1.83
N ALA A 152 17.31 3.36 1.25
CA ALA A 152 17.12 3.07 -0.18
C ALA A 152 15.65 2.81 -0.55
N LEU A 153 14.87 2.25 0.37
CA LEU A 153 13.45 1.89 0.18
C LEU A 153 12.47 2.88 0.83
N LYS A 154 12.90 4.09 1.18
CA LYS A 154 12.11 5.12 1.89
C LYS A 154 10.80 5.55 1.20
N LEU A 155 10.60 5.19 -0.05
CA LEU A 155 9.33 5.39 -0.76
C LEU A 155 8.24 4.38 -0.37
N PHE A 156 8.60 3.35 0.39
CA PHE A 156 7.73 2.23 0.77
C PHE A 156 7.63 2.10 2.29
N ASP A 157 6.65 1.34 2.77
CA ASP A 157 6.54 0.95 4.16
C ASP A 157 7.39 -0.31 4.40
N VAL A 158 8.56 -0.13 5.02
CA VAL A 158 9.59 -1.17 5.12
C VAL A 158 9.44 -1.99 6.40
N TYR A 159 9.16 -3.29 6.24
CA TYR A 159 9.15 -4.28 7.31
C TYR A 159 10.40 -5.16 7.25
N VAL A 160 11.05 -5.34 8.39
CA VAL A 160 12.26 -6.15 8.49
C VAL A 160 11.95 -7.48 9.17
N GLN A 161 12.38 -8.57 8.55
CA GLN A 161 12.26 -9.93 9.08
C GLN A 161 13.60 -10.65 9.06
N GLY A 162 14.07 -11.08 10.23
CA GLY A 162 15.29 -11.87 10.32
C GLY A 162 15.02 -13.33 10.02
N ILE A 163 15.82 -13.94 9.14
CA ILE A 163 15.84 -15.38 8.86
C ILE A 163 17.27 -15.92 8.95
N TYR A 164 17.42 -17.21 9.25
CA TYR A 164 18.74 -17.81 9.26
C TYR A 164 19.25 -18.06 7.83
N ASP A 165 20.52 -17.73 7.61
CA ASP A 165 21.21 -17.98 6.34
C ASP A 165 22.69 -18.29 6.62
N SER A 166 23.20 -19.38 6.06
CA SER A 166 24.59 -19.82 6.31
C SER A 166 25.61 -19.20 5.36
N GLN A 167 25.14 -18.52 4.30
CA GLN A 167 25.96 -17.91 3.25
C GLN A 167 26.07 -16.40 3.41
N ILE A 168 24.99 -15.75 3.81
CA ILE A 168 24.92 -14.30 3.97
C ILE A 168 25.31 -13.94 5.41
N ALA A 169 26.22 -12.99 5.55
CA ALA A 169 26.67 -12.53 6.87
C ALA A 169 25.51 -11.97 7.71
N GLU A 170 25.57 -12.19 9.02
CA GLU A 170 24.58 -11.68 9.95
C GLU A 170 24.41 -10.14 9.81
N GLY A 171 23.18 -9.66 9.87
CA GLY A 171 22.81 -8.25 9.72
C GLY A 171 22.74 -7.77 8.27
N LYS A 172 22.99 -8.63 7.27
CA LYS A 172 22.93 -8.27 5.84
C LYS A 172 21.62 -8.71 5.20
N VAL A 173 21.12 -7.89 4.28
CA VAL A 173 19.90 -8.18 3.51
C VAL A 173 20.14 -9.37 2.58
N ILE A 174 19.21 -10.32 2.64
CA ILE A 174 19.18 -11.50 1.78
C ILE A 174 18.34 -11.20 0.53
N LYS A 175 17.13 -10.66 0.72
CA LYS A 175 16.18 -10.37 -0.36
C LYS A 175 15.08 -9.43 0.12
N THR A 176 14.27 -8.95 -0.82
CA THR A 176 13.03 -8.22 -0.57
C THR A 176 11.82 -8.96 -1.13
N VAL A 177 10.65 -8.64 -0.60
CA VAL A 177 9.36 -9.05 -1.16
C VAL A 177 8.44 -7.82 -1.14
N PRO A 178 7.99 -7.31 -2.32
CA PRO A 178 8.30 -7.78 -3.67
C PRO A 178 9.79 -7.74 -4.00
N GLU A 179 10.20 -8.45 -5.07
CA GLU A 179 11.61 -8.58 -5.45
C GLU A 179 12.17 -7.28 -6.05
N ALA A 180 13.49 -7.12 -5.97
CA ALA A 180 14.19 -6.00 -6.60
C ALA A 180 13.85 -5.87 -8.09
N GLY A 181 13.65 -4.64 -8.57
CA GLY A 181 13.24 -4.32 -9.94
C GLY A 181 11.73 -4.37 -10.20
N GLN A 182 10.94 -5.00 -9.35
CA GLN A 182 9.48 -4.99 -9.49
C GLN A 182 8.92 -3.61 -9.13
N GLN A 183 7.85 -3.21 -9.84
CA GLN A 183 7.08 -2.01 -9.49
C GLN A 183 6.17 -2.30 -8.30
N ASN A 184 6.16 -1.39 -7.35
CA ASN A 184 5.23 -1.42 -6.23
C ASN A 184 4.65 -0.02 -6.00
N VAL A 185 3.45 0.06 -5.45
CA VAL A 185 2.81 1.33 -5.10
C VAL A 185 3.60 2.00 -3.99
N LYS A 186 3.85 3.32 -4.11
CA LYS A 186 4.53 4.10 -3.07
C LYS A 186 3.71 4.10 -1.78
N GLY A 187 4.39 3.86 -0.66
CA GLY A 187 3.75 3.71 0.65
C GLY A 187 3.30 2.27 0.95
N GLU A 188 3.22 1.40 -0.06
CA GLU A 188 2.89 0.00 0.16
C GLU A 188 4.05 -0.77 0.80
N LYS A 189 3.68 -1.91 1.41
CA LYS A 189 4.60 -2.74 2.19
C LYS A 189 5.68 -3.38 1.34
N VAL A 190 6.93 -3.29 1.82
CA VAL A 190 8.07 -4.07 1.34
C VAL A 190 8.69 -4.81 2.52
N VAL A 191 8.79 -6.13 2.43
CA VAL A 191 9.44 -6.95 3.44
C VAL A 191 10.91 -7.14 3.06
N VAL A 192 11.80 -6.75 3.96
CA VAL A 192 13.25 -6.93 3.84
C VAL A 192 13.67 -8.10 4.71
N TYR A 193 14.21 -9.16 4.13
CA TYR A 193 14.73 -10.30 4.86
C TYR A 193 16.22 -10.10 5.16
N ILE A 194 16.56 -10.15 6.45
CA ILE A 194 17.93 -9.96 6.95
C ILE A 194 18.46 -11.26 7.52
N SER A 195 19.71 -11.59 7.20
CA SER A 195 20.40 -12.75 7.74
C SER A 195 20.62 -12.64 9.26
N LYS A 196 20.26 -13.68 9.98
CA LYS A 196 20.63 -13.93 11.37
C LYS A 196 21.91 -14.75 11.50
N GLY A 197 22.65 -14.91 10.41
CA GLY A 197 23.72 -15.88 10.33
C GLY A 197 23.23 -17.34 10.29
N PRO A 198 24.11 -18.31 10.41
CA PRO A 198 23.73 -19.72 10.38
C PRO A 198 22.86 -20.09 11.59
N GLN A 199 21.89 -20.98 11.38
CA GLN A 199 20.96 -21.41 12.43
C GLN A 199 21.71 -22.10 13.58
N PRO A 200 21.58 -21.64 14.83
CA PRO A 200 22.15 -22.31 15.98
C PRO A 200 21.38 -23.60 16.30
N VAL A 201 22.12 -24.63 16.70
CA VAL A 201 21.60 -25.93 17.10
C VAL A 201 22.32 -26.33 18.40
N LYS A 202 21.57 -26.72 19.41
CA LYS A 202 22.15 -27.26 20.65
C LYS A 202 22.51 -28.71 20.44
N VAL A 203 23.79 -29.01 20.59
CA VAL A 203 24.34 -30.38 20.56
C VAL A 203 24.66 -30.81 21.98
N SER A 204 23.97 -31.81 22.47
CA SER A 204 24.19 -32.42 23.76
C SER A 204 25.15 -33.61 23.63
N PHE A 205 25.91 -33.92 24.69
CA PHE A 205 26.84 -35.03 24.70
C PHE A 205 26.41 -36.07 25.73
N ASP A 206 26.10 -37.29 25.26
CA ASP A 206 25.90 -38.47 26.10
C ASP A 206 27.25 -39.22 26.23
N TYR A 207 27.89 -39.00 27.35
CA TYR A 207 29.22 -39.54 27.62
C TYR A 207 29.24 -41.02 27.97
N ASP A 208 28.07 -41.66 28.13
CA ASP A 208 27.90 -43.08 28.41
C ASP A 208 28.75 -43.56 29.61
N GLY A 209 28.70 -42.81 30.71
CA GLY A 209 29.40 -43.17 31.95
C GLY A 209 30.92 -42.94 31.93
N ALA A 210 31.41 -41.93 31.22
CA ALA A 210 32.82 -41.50 31.30
C ALA A 210 33.20 -41.03 32.72
N ASP A 211 34.44 -41.30 33.11
CA ASP A 211 34.99 -40.88 34.40
C ASP A 211 35.36 -39.39 34.37
N ASN A 212 35.84 -38.87 33.23
CA ASN A 212 36.10 -37.47 32.96
C ASN A 212 35.58 -37.09 31.60
N ASN A 213 34.71 -36.06 31.57
CA ASN A 213 34.05 -35.61 30.38
C ASN A 213 34.90 -34.69 29.51
N ASN A 214 35.93 -34.03 30.07
CA ASN A 214 36.77 -33.01 29.40
C ASN A 214 35.96 -31.99 28.54
N GLY A 215 34.73 -31.61 29.00
CA GLY A 215 33.88 -30.67 28.30
C GLY A 215 32.53 -30.41 28.97
N SER A 216 31.75 -29.54 28.40
CA SER A 216 30.39 -29.24 28.86
C SER A 216 29.41 -30.34 28.43
N GLY A 217 28.26 -30.45 29.10
CA GLY A 217 27.20 -31.39 28.71
C GLY A 217 26.50 -31.03 27.39
N SER A 218 26.72 -29.84 26.84
CA SER A 218 26.21 -29.41 25.56
C SER A 218 26.98 -28.21 25.01
N GLU A 219 26.95 -28.03 23.69
CA GLU A 219 27.53 -26.87 22.99
C GLU A 219 26.56 -26.38 21.92
N THR A 220 26.66 -25.09 21.57
CA THR A 220 25.96 -24.56 20.41
C THR A 220 26.83 -24.77 19.17
N LYS A 221 26.29 -25.44 18.20
CA LYS A 221 26.83 -25.58 16.84
C LYS A 221 25.94 -24.91 15.85
N TYR A 222 26.32 -24.84 14.59
CA TYR A 222 25.57 -24.08 13.58
C TYR A 222 25.28 -24.94 12.35
N LEU A 223 24.04 -24.96 11.91
CA LEU A 223 23.60 -25.72 10.73
C LEU A 223 24.47 -25.36 9.50
N GLY A 224 24.92 -26.37 8.79
CA GLY A 224 25.78 -26.25 7.61
C GLY A 224 27.24 -25.87 7.89
N LYS A 225 27.64 -25.76 9.17
CA LYS A 225 29.03 -25.57 9.59
C LYS A 225 29.59 -26.89 10.16
N GLU A 226 30.92 -27.02 10.21
CA GLU A 226 31.55 -28.14 10.84
C GLU A 226 31.27 -28.22 12.35
N TYR A 227 31.19 -29.43 12.93
CA TYR A 227 31.08 -29.58 14.40
C TYR A 227 32.27 -28.94 15.13
N GLY A 228 33.44 -28.86 14.46
CA GLY A 228 34.65 -28.32 15.08
C GLY A 228 35.17 -29.26 16.17
N GLU A 229 35.97 -28.72 17.10
CA GLU A 229 36.50 -29.50 18.18
C GLU A 229 35.36 -30.09 19.04
N LEU A 230 35.50 -31.39 19.39
CA LEU A 230 34.56 -32.14 20.20
C LEU A 230 35.25 -32.64 21.47
N PRO A 231 34.54 -32.77 22.59
CA PRO A 231 35.11 -33.31 23.82
C PRO A 231 35.78 -34.68 23.60
N THR A 232 36.87 -34.92 24.31
CA THR A 232 37.58 -36.19 24.33
C THR A 232 37.52 -36.76 25.74
N PRO A 233 36.45 -37.49 26.10
CA PRO A 233 36.27 -38.05 27.43
C PRO A 233 37.17 -39.23 27.68
N THR A 234 37.38 -39.61 28.98
CA THR A 234 38.08 -40.79 29.39
C THR A 234 37.20 -41.68 30.24
N LYS A 235 37.44 -43.00 30.14
CA LYS A 235 36.73 -44.04 30.90
C LYS A 235 37.71 -45.15 31.25
N ASP A 236 37.85 -45.46 32.54
CA ASP A 236 38.80 -46.47 33.00
C ASP A 236 38.46 -47.84 32.36
N GLY A 237 39.48 -48.52 31.89
CA GLY A 237 39.33 -49.80 31.19
C GLY A 237 38.80 -49.72 29.75
N TYR A 238 38.58 -48.53 29.20
CA TYR A 238 38.03 -48.36 27.85
C TYR A 238 38.83 -47.32 27.04
N VAL A 239 38.74 -47.48 25.71
CA VAL A 239 39.29 -46.55 24.72
C VAL A 239 38.13 -45.79 24.06
N PHE A 240 38.20 -44.46 24.03
CA PHE A 240 37.22 -43.64 23.33
C PHE A 240 37.33 -43.85 21.82
N SER A 241 36.22 -44.29 21.18
CA SER A 241 36.16 -44.61 19.77
C SER A 241 35.50 -43.51 18.92
N GLY A 242 35.10 -42.38 19.55
CA GLY A 242 34.53 -41.20 18.90
C GLY A 242 33.05 -40.98 19.18
N TRP A 243 32.55 -39.94 18.56
CA TRP A 243 31.16 -39.46 18.67
C TRP A 243 30.30 -40.00 17.56
N TYR A 244 29.03 -40.31 17.83
CA TYR A 244 28.05 -40.81 16.88
C TYR A 244 26.69 -40.16 17.03
N LEU A 245 25.93 -40.02 15.91
CA LEU A 245 24.57 -39.44 15.93
C LEU A 245 23.52 -40.38 16.53
N SER A 246 23.86 -41.65 16.76
CA SER A 246 22.95 -42.63 17.34
C SER A 246 23.71 -43.78 17.98
N LYS A 247 23.06 -44.47 18.90
CA LYS A 247 23.61 -45.70 19.56
C LYS A 247 23.63 -46.92 18.62
N SER A 248 23.22 -46.79 17.36
CA SER A 248 23.42 -47.79 16.31
C SER A 248 24.85 -47.78 15.72
N TRP A 249 25.64 -46.77 16.09
CA TRP A 249 27.03 -46.58 15.71
C TRP A 249 27.33 -46.56 14.20
N THR A 250 26.34 -46.13 13.40
CA THR A 250 26.47 -46.07 11.94
C THR A 250 26.88 -44.69 11.41
N ALA A 251 26.61 -43.61 12.17
CA ALA A 251 26.87 -42.23 11.78
C ALA A 251 27.95 -41.61 12.69
N TYR A 252 29.23 -41.81 12.32
CA TYR A 252 30.37 -41.22 13.02
C TYR A 252 30.44 -39.70 12.78
N VAL A 253 30.76 -38.98 13.82
CA VAL A 253 30.92 -37.51 13.79
C VAL A 253 32.36 -37.12 14.14
N SER A 254 33.03 -36.49 13.21
CA SER A 254 34.34 -35.86 13.38
C SER A 254 34.25 -34.35 13.50
N LYS A 255 35.36 -33.70 13.76
CA LYS A 255 35.46 -32.25 13.79
C LYS A 255 35.11 -31.59 12.43
N SER A 256 35.37 -32.30 11.30
CA SER A 256 35.08 -31.83 9.95
C SER A 256 33.71 -32.25 9.43
N THR A 257 32.95 -33.01 10.20
CA THR A 257 31.58 -33.39 9.86
C THR A 257 30.70 -32.12 9.90
N LEU A 258 29.84 -31.91 8.88
CA LEU A 258 28.89 -30.81 8.88
C LEU A 258 27.70 -31.11 9.78
N VAL A 259 27.19 -30.06 10.43
CA VAL A 259 25.93 -30.13 11.18
C VAL A 259 24.79 -30.10 10.17
N GLU A 260 24.17 -31.23 9.92
CA GLU A 260 23.07 -31.38 8.95
C GLU A 260 21.68 -31.34 9.61
N LYS A 261 21.62 -31.62 10.93
CA LYS A 261 20.37 -31.56 11.69
C LYS A 261 20.04 -30.12 12.07
N SER A 262 18.86 -29.66 11.65
CA SER A 262 18.33 -28.34 12.01
C SER A 262 17.75 -28.27 13.42
N GLU A 263 17.61 -29.39 14.10
CA GLU A 263 17.06 -29.56 15.43
C GLU A 263 18.14 -29.85 16.45
N ASP A 264 17.86 -29.51 17.70
CA ASP A 264 18.70 -29.92 18.83
C ASP A 264 18.85 -31.44 18.86
N HIS A 265 20.07 -31.92 19.08
CA HIS A 265 20.35 -33.36 19.05
C HIS A 265 21.47 -33.74 19.97
N THR A 266 21.64 -35.08 20.16
CA THR A 266 22.64 -35.64 21.04
C THR A 266 23.67 -36.44 20.25
N LEU A 267 24.94 -36.22 20.58
CA LEU A 267 26.05 -37.09 20.19
C LEU A 267 26.33 -38.09 21.30
N TYR A 268 26.54 -39.35 20.91
CA TYR A 268 26.76 -40.47 21.82
C TYR A 268 28.23 -40.91 21.77
N ALA A 269 28.88 -40.97 22.93
CA ALA A 269 30.23 -41.48 23.04
C ALA A 269 30.23 -42.99 22.84
N ARG A 270 31.11 -43.48 21.94
CA ARG A 270 31.34 -44.92 21.78
C ARG A 270 32.63 -45.34 22.46
N TRP A 271 32.55 -46.40 23.21
CA TRP A 271 33.66 -47.00 23.95
C TRP A 271 33.99 -48.38 23.42
N THR A 272 35.30 -48.72 23.38
CA THR A 272 35.81 -50.05 23.10
C THR A 272 36.62 -50.50 24.31
N ALA A 273 36.44 -51.72 24.75
CA ALA A 273 37.20 -52.25 25.88
C ALA A 273 38.71 -52.16 25.61
N GLY A 274 39.43 -51.61 26.55
CA GLY A 274 40.89 -51.55 26.52
C GLY A 274 41.53 -52.99 26.57
N LYS A 275 42.65 -53.13 25.89
CA LYS A 275 43.41 -54.30 25.98
C LYS A 275 44.59 -54.06 26.89
N TYR A 276 44.76 -54.94 27.93
CA TYR A 276 45.87 -54.93 28.83
C TYR A 276 46.73 -56.14 28.62
N THR A 277 48.03 -55.97 28.65
CA THR A 277 48.97 -57.09 28.66
C THR A 277 49.19 -57.51 30.09
N VAL A 278 48.84 -58.70 30.43
CA VAL A 278 49.20 -59.29 31.72
C VAL A 278 50.61 -59.90 31.62
N THR A 279 51.56 -59.28 32.32
CA THR A 279 52.92 -59.89 32.47
C THR A 279 53.01 -60.57 33.82
N PHE A 280 53.37 -61.84 33.78
CA PHE A 280 53.65 -62.61 34.98
C PHE A 280 55.11 -62.35 35.36
N ASP A 281 55.35 -61.85 36.52
CA ASP A 281 56.73 -61.82 37.10
C ASP A 281 57.11 -63.18 37.49
N SER A 282 58.11 -63.78 36.81
CA SER A 282 58.61 -65.12 37.04
C SER A 282 59.58 -65.21 38.22
N THR A 283 59.76 -64.08 38.99
CA THR A 283 60.68 -64.06 40.16
C THR A 283 60.01 -64.44 41.46
N ILE A 284 58.76 -64.99 41.45
CA ILE A 284 58.21 -65.60 42.66
C ILE A 284 58.86 -66.95 42.79
N ASP A 285 59.82 -66.94 43.64
CA ASP A 285 60.59 -68.16 44.04
C ASP A 285 59.64 -69.30 44.43
N ARG A 286 60.00 -70.47 43.93
CA ARG A 286 59.45 -71.73 44.41
C ARG A 286 59.84 -71.89 45.89
N ILE A 287 58.88 -71.94 46.76
CA ILE A 287 59.04 -72.61 48.07
C ILE A 287 58.70 -74.03 47.96
#